data_ef16fed4916adb5a797de931bafdad95
#
_entry.id   ef16fed4916adb5a797de931bafdad95
#
_cell.length_a   1.000
_cell.length_b   1.000
_cell.length_c   1.000
_cell.angle_alpha   90.00
_cell.angle_beta   90.00
_cell.angle_gamma   90.00
#
_symmetry.space_group_name_H-M   'P 1'
#
loop_
_entity.id
_entity.type
_entity.pdbx_description
1 polymer ?
#
loop_
_entity_poly.entity_id
_entity_poly.type
_entity_poly.pdbx_seq_one_letter_code
_entity_poly.pdbx_strand_id
1 'polypeptide(L)'
;GDEKQKITPYMQPLFDNLNFIKNQLRAGSAEVRAIEEMQHDNRLIIEALAYIRGRSLSDSLLIVDEAQNLTPHEVKTIITRAGENTKVVLTGDVEQIDSPYLDAESNGLAYMIDKMTGQQLFAHVNLIRGERSELSEIASNLL
;
A
#
# COMPACT_ATOMS: atom_id res chain seq x y z
N GLY A 1 27.18 -10.80 -9.61
CA GLY A 1 27.05 -10.70 -8.17
C GLY A 1 25.62 -10.41 -7.82
N ASP A 2 24.97 -11.35 -7.13
CA ASP A 2 23.58 -11.23 -6.68
C ASP A 2 23.40 -9.99 -5.80
N GLU A 3 22.83 -8.94 -6.36
CA GLU A 3 22.11 -7.96 -5.58
C GLU A 3 20.78 -8.61 -5.13
N LYS A 4 20.85 -9.48 -4.15
CA LYS A 4 19.71 -9.75 -3.29
C LYS A 4 19.35 -8.40 -2.68
N GLN A 5 18.37 -7.73 -3.25
CA GLN A 5 17.75 -6.56 -2.64
C GLN A 5 17.55 -6.91 -1.17
N LYS A 6 18.19 -6.17 -0.29
CA LYS A 6 17.97 -6.31 1.15
C LYS A 6 16.52 -5.90 1.37
N ILE A 7 15.65 -6.92 1.42
CA ILE A 7 14.24 -6.72 1.79
C ILE A 7 14.29 -6.06 3.15
N THR A 8 13.87 -4.79 3.22
CA THR A 8 13.76 -4.13 4.52
C THR A 8 12.63 -4.82 5.30
N PRO A 9 12.74 -4.95 6.62
CA PRO A 9 11.71 -5.61 7.44
C PRO A 9 10.29 -5.09 7.19
N TYR A 10 10.14 -3.82 6.83
CA TYR A 10 8.85 -3.19 6.50
C TYR A 10 8.21 -3.69 5.21
N MET A 11 8.96 -4.34 4.32
CA MET A 11 8.44 -4.88 3.06
C MET A 11 8.02 -6.35 3.20
N GLN A 12 8.47 -7.03 4.26
CA GLN A 12 8.17 -8.45 4.49
C GLN A 12 6.66 -8.74 4.50
N PRO A 13 5.79 -7.95 5.16
CA PRO A 13 4.34 -8.20 5.14
C PRO A 13 3.74 -8.22 3.72
N LEU A 14 4.22 -7.40 2.80
CA LEU A 14 3.74 -7.39 1.42
C LEU A 14 4.11 -8.68 0.68
N PHE A 15 5.33 -9.20 0.90
CA PHE A 15 5.74 -10.49 0.34
C PHE A 15 4.96 -11.65 0.97
N ASP A 16 4.70 -11.60 2.27
CA ASP A 16 3.91 -12.61 2.98
C ASP A 16 2.47 -12.63 2.45
N ASN A 17 1.85 -11.48 2.25
CA ASN A 17 0.52 -11.36 1.64
C ASN A 17 0.49 -11.92 0.22
N LEU A 18 1.52 -11.65 -0.59
CA LEU A 18 1.60 -12.21 -1.93
C LEU A 18 1.74 -13.73 -1.91
N ASN A 19 2.55 -14.27 -0.99
CA ASN A 19 2.67 -15.69 -0.78
C ASN A 19 1.36 -16.31 -0.28
N PHE A 20 0.67 -15.63 0.63
CA PHE A 20 -0.66 -16.05 1.10
C PHE A 20 -1.65 -16.15 -0.06
N ILE A 21 -1.71 -15.16 -0.95
CA ILE A 21 -2.57 -15.18 -2.15
C ILE A 21 -2.20 -16.38 -3.03
N LYS A 22 -0.92 -16.60 -3.32
CA LYS A 22 -0.47 -17.75 -4.12
C LYS A 22 -0.86 -19.09 -3.50
N ASN A 23 -0.81 -19.20 -2.18
CA ASN A 23 -1.15 -20.43 -1.45
C ASN A 23 -2.67 -20.73 -1.44
N GLN A 24 -3.53 -19.73 -1.68
CA GLN A 24 -4.97 -19.94 -1.86
C GLN A 24 -5.31 -20.47 -3.27
N LEU A 25 -4.39 -20.37 -4.19
CA LEU A 25 -4.55 -20.84 -5.57
C LEU A 25 -4.00 -22.27 -5.70
N ARG A 26 -4.52 -23.01 -6.68
CA ARG A 26 -4.01 -24.34 -6.96
C ARG A 26 -2.55 -24.25 -7.42
N ALA A 27 -1.67 -25.02 -6.78
CA ALA A 27 -0.25 -25.08 -7.15
C ALA A 27 -0.08 -25.39 -8.65
N GLY A 28 0.76 -24.59 -9.33
CA GLY A 28 1.01 -24.70 -10.76
C GLY A 28 -0.15 -24.26 -11.67
N SER A 29 -1.18 -23.61 -11.11
CA SER A 29 -2.27 -23.04 -11.90
C SER A 29 -1.80 -21.89 -12.80
N ALA A 30 -2.63 -21.49 -13.76
CA ALA A 30 -2.33 -20.37 -14.65
C ALA A 30 -2.17 -19.06 -13.88
N GLU A 31 -2.96 -18.88 -12.82
CA GLU A 31 -2.93 -17.69 -11.96
C GLU A 31 -1.63 -17.60 -11.17
N VAL A 32 -1.15 -18.71 -10.58
CA VAL A 32 0.15 -18.73 -9.86
C VAL A 32 1.29 -18.42 -10.83
N ARG A 33 1.29 -19.05 -12.01
CA ARG A 33 2.29 -18.76 -13.04
C ARG A 33 2.27 -17.29 -13.48
N ALA A 34 1.07 -16.72 -13.67
CA ALA A 34 0.93 -15.31 -14.04
C ALA A 34 1.54 -14.37 -12.98
N ILE A 35 1.33 -14.64 -11.68
CA ILE A 35 1.95 -13.86 -10.60
C ILE A 35 3.49 -13.98 -10.66
N GLU A 36 4.01 -15.19 -10.83
CA GLU A 36 5.45 -15.45 -10.90
C GLU A 36 6.09 -14.77 -12.12
N GLU A 37 5.43 -14.83 -13.28
CA GLU A 37 5.86 -14.11 -14.48
C GLU A 37 5.85 -12.60 -14.27
N MET A 38 4.82 -12.03 -13.64
CA MET A 38 4.76 -10.60 -13.33
C MET A 38 5.91 -10.15 -12.43
N GLN A 39 6.32 -10.99 -11.46
CA GLN A 39 7.48 -10.70 -10.62
C GLN A 39 8.80 -10.81 -11.40
N HIS A 40 8.95 -11.86 -12.21
CA HIS A 40 10.13 -12.09 -13.02
C HIS A 40 10.36 -10.97 -14.06
N ASP A 41 9.29 -10.52 -14.68
CA ASP A 41 9.32 -9.49 -15.74
C ASP A 41 9.29 -8.05 -15.18
N ASN A 42 9.42 -7.89 -13.86
CA ASN A 42 9.30 -6.60 -13.16
C ASN A 42 7.99 -5.83 -13.47
N ARG A 43 6.91 -6.56 -13.74
CA ARG A 43 5.55 -5.99 -13.85
C ARG A 43 4.86 -5.87 -12.49
N LEU A 44 5.26 -6.67 -11.51
CA LEU A 44 4.87 -6.57 -10.12
C LEU A 44 6.13 -6.25 -9.30
N ILE A 45 6.18 -5.04 -8.76
CA ILE A 45 7.34 -4.53 -8.03
C ILE A 45 6.88 -4.19 -6.61
N ILE A 46 7.62 -4.67 -5.62
CA ILE A 46 7.45 -4.30 -4.21
C ILE A 46 8.71 -3.55 -3.81
N GLU A 47 8.56 -2.27 -3.49
CA GLU A 47 9.70 -1.42 -3.13
C GLU A 47 9.34 -0.39 -2.06
N ALA A 48 10.34 0.11 -1.34
CA ALA A 48 10.15 1.16 -0.36
C ALA A 48 9.90 2.51 -1.04
N LEU A 49 9.09 3.36 -0.39
CA LEU A 49 8.70 4.67 -0.88
C LEU A 49 9.89 5.57 -1.29
N ALA A 50 11.02 5.42 -0.61
CA ALA A 50 12.22 6.20 -0.91
C ALA A 50 12.71 6.05 -2.36
N TYR A 51 12.44 4.90 -2.99
CA TYR A 51 12.85 4.62 -4.37
C TYR A 51 11.93 5.24 -5.43
N ILE A 52 10.73 5.70 -5.05
CA ILE A 52 9.79 6.37 -5.95
C ILE A 52 10.18 7.83 -6.18
N ARG A 53 10.96 8.42 -5.28
CA ARG A 53 11.39 9.82 -5.38
C ARG A 53 12.20 10.04 -6.66
N GLY A 54 11.81 11.04 -7.45
CA GLY A 54 12.49 11.39 -8.71
C GLY A 54 12.05 10.59 -9.94
N ARG A 55 11.19 9.59 -9.79
CA ARG A 55 10.60 8.84 -10.91
C ARG A 55 9.23 9.41 -11.29
N SER A 56 8.89 9.34 -12.56
CA SER A 56 7.52 9.49 -13.04
C SER A 56 6.98 8.09 -13.36
N LEU A 57 5.80 7.79 -12.86
CA LEU A 57 5.16 6.49 -13.06
C LEU A 57 4.03 6.67 -14.07
N SER A 58 4.14 6.03 -15.23
CA SER A 58 3.10 6.01 -16.25
C SER A 58 2.60 4.59 -16.46
N ASP A 59 1.37 4.45 -16.96
CA ASP A 59 0.75 3.16 -17.28
C ASP A 59 0.80 2.16 -16.10
N SER A 60 0.57 2.64 -14.89
CA SER A 60 0.82 1.87 -13.67
C SER A 60 -0.38 1.89 -12.72
N LEU A 61 -0.52 0.82 -11.94
CA LEU A 61 -1.29 0.80 -10.71
C LEU A 61 -0.32 0.88 -9.54
N LEU A 62 -0.35 1.98 -8.81
CA LEU A 62 0.45 2.19 -7.61
C LEU A 62 -0.43 1.97 -6.38
N ILE A 63 -0.08 1.01 -5.55
CA ILE A 63 -0.72 0.77 -4.25
C ILE A 63 0.25 1.22 -3.16
N VAL A 64 -0.19 2.12 -2.30
CA VAL A 64 0.56 2.64 -1.16
C VAL A 64 -0.11 2.13 0.10
N ASP A 65 0.53 1.20 0.76
CA ASP A 65 0.04 0.59 2.00
C ASP A 65 0.49 1.38 3.23
N GLU A 66 -0.27 1.27 4.33
CA GLU A 66 0.00 1.97 5.59
C GLU A 66 0.11 3.51 5.43
N ALA A 67 -0.71 4.09 4.57
CA ALA A 67 -0.63 5.49 4.18
C ALA A 67 -0.93 6.48 5.34
N GLN A 68 -1.54 6.02 6.45
CA GLN A 68 -1.71 6.82 7.66
C GLN A 68 -0.37 7.17 8.33
N ASN A 69 0.70 6.44 8.04
CA ASN A 69 2.04 6.72 8.57
C ASN A 69 2.83 7.72 7.71
N LEU A 70 2.24 8.23 6.65
CA LEU A 70 2.84 9.23 5.77
C LEU A 70 2.43 10.64 6.18
N THR A 71 3.34 11.56 6.01
CA THR A 71 3.06 12.99 6.12
C THR A 71 2.25 13.50 4.91
N PRO A 72 1.53 14.62 5.02
CA PRO A 72 0.87 15.27 3.89
C PRO A 72 1.83 15.57 2.73
N HIS A 73 3.07 15.93 3.03
CA HIS A 73 4.09 16.20 2.02
C HIS A 73 4.50 14.94 1.25
N GLU A 74 4.63 13.80 1.94
CA GLU A 74 4.94 12.51 1.31
C GLU A 74 3.81 12.05 0.41
N VAL A 75 2.55 12.12 0.86
CA VAL A 75 1.38 11.78 0.04
C VAL A 75 1.31 12.67 -1.20
N LYS A 76 1.50 13.99 -1.04
CA LYS A 76 1.58 14.91 -2.17
C LYS A 76 2.69 14.51 -3.15
N THR A 77 3.87 14.17 -2.64
CA THR A 77 5.01 13.74 -3.46
C THR A 77 4.68 12.49 -4.28
N ILE A 78 4.02 11.50 -3.68
CA ILE A 78 3.61 10.27 -4.36
C ILE A 78 2.63 10.58 -5.49
N ILE A 79 1.54 11.29 -5.17
CA ILE A 79 0.46 11.55 -6.12
C ILE A 79 0.96 12.37 -7.31
N THR A 80 1.84 13.34 -7.08
CA THR A 80 2.43 14.15 -8.15
C THR A 80 3.43 13.40 -9.04
N ARG A 81 3.79 12.15 -8.70
CA ARG A 81 4.58 11.25 -9.54
C ARG A 81 3.73 10.38 -10.46
N ALA A 82 2.41 10.33 -10.21
CA ALA A 82 1.51 9.65 -11.12
C ALA A 82 1.49 10.37 -12.47
N GLY A 83 2.04 9.70 -13.47
CA GLY A 83 2.02 10.14 -14.85
C GLY A 83 0.75 9.70 -15.57
N GLU A 84 0.77 9.79 -16.88
CA GLU A 84 -0.36 9.42 -17.73
C GLU A 84 -0.78 7.97 -17.47
N ASN A 85 -2.09 7.72 -17.48
CA ASN A 85 -2.71 6.41 -17.31
C ASN A 85 -2.29 5.68 -16.02
N THR A 86 -2.01 6.42 -14.95
CA THR A 86 -1.64 5.84 -13.65
C THR A 86 -2.78 6.00 -12.65
N LYS A 87 -3.11 4.90 -11.98
CA LYS A 87 -4.03 4.89 -10.84
C LYS A 87 -3.25 4.76 -9.55
N VAL A 88 -3.56 5.59 -8.56
CA VAL A 88 -2.99 5.54 -7.22
C VAL A 88 -4.06 5.10 -6.24
N VAL A 89 -3.77 4.08 -5.44
CA VAL A 89 -4.61 3.59 -4.36
C VAL A 89 -3.82 3.73 -3.05
N LEU A 90 -4.37 4.42 -2.08
CA LEU A 90 -3.82 4.49 -0.73
C LEU A 90 -4.70 3.63 0.19
N THR A 91 -4.06 2.74 0.94
CA THR A 91 -4.71 1.93 1.97
C THR A 91 -4.16 2.32 3.33
N GLY A 92 -4.98 2.28 4.37
CA GLY A 92 -4.54 2.60 5.71
C GLY A 92 -5.69 2.69 6.71
N ASP A 93 -5.32 2.73 7.98
CA ASP A 93 -6.21 2.87 9.11
C ASP A 93 -5.74 4.03 10.00
N VAL A 94 -6.51 5.11 10.04
CA VAL A 94 -6.15 6.32 10.80
C VAL A 94 -6.13 6.11 12.32
N GLU A 95 -6.63 4.98 12.81
CA GLU A 95 -6.55 4.60 14.23
C GLU A 95 -5.29 3.80 14.55
N GLN A 96 -4.53 3.36 13.53
CA GLN A 96 -3.29 2.57 13.66
C GLN A 96 -2.07 3.36 13.19
N ILE A 97 -1.84 4.52 13.79
CA ILE A 97 -0.69 5.37 13.44
C ILE A 97 0.49 5.02 14.31
N ASP A 98 1.57 4.54 13.70
CA ASP A 98 2.83 4.19 14.37
C ASP A 98 3.80 5.39 14.43
N SER A 99 3.59 6.40 13.59
CA SER A 99 4.45 7.58 13.54
C SER A 99 4.23 8.48 14.75
N PRO A 100 5.27 8.77 15.55
CA PRO A 100 5.12 9.57 16.79
C PRO A 100 4.80 11.06 16.53
N TYR A 101 4.85 11.50 15.27
CA TYR A 101 4.65 12.90 14.88
C TYR A 101 3.33 13.13 14.13
N LEU A 102 2.53 12.09 13.97
CA LEU A 102 1.25 12.15 13.25
C LEU A 102 0.11 11.71 14.18
N ASP A 103 -1.06 12.24 13.92
CA ASP A 103 -2.31 11.85 14.55
C ASP A 103 -3.41 11.55 13.51
N ALA A 104 -4.60 11.18 13.97
CA ALA A 104 -5.71 10.81 13.09
C ALA A 104 -6.13 11.94 12.12
N GLU A 105 -5.84 13.20 12.43
CA GLU A 105 -6.22 14.35 11.63
C GLU A 105 -5.06 14.91 10.79
N SER A 106 -3.83 14.82 11.30
CA SER A 106 -2.63 15.43 10.70
C SER A 106 -1.87 14.51 9.75
N ASN A 107 -2.24 13.23 9.67
CA ASN A 107 -1.59 12.28 8.76
C ASN A 107 -1.93 12.54 7.29
N GLY A 108 -1.08 12.04 6.40
CA GLY A 108 -1.20 12.28 4.96
C GLY A 108 -2.45 11.67 4.33
N LEU A 109 -2.93 10.54 4.83
CA LEU A 109 -4.14 9.89 4.33
C LEU A 109 -5.38 10.74 4.63
N ALA A 110 -5.58 11.14 5.89
CA ALA A 110 -6.69 11.99 6.30
C ALA A 110 -6.64 13.35 5.58
N TYR A 111 -5.46 13.96 5.49
CA TYR A 111 -5.25 15.20 4.76
C TYR A 111 -5.66 15.09 3.29
N MET A 112 -5.27 14.01 2.61
CA MET A 112 -5.64 13.80 1.21
C MET A 112 -7.15 13.63 1.04
N ILE A 113 -7.79 12.84 1.91
CA ILE A 113 -9.24 12.63 1.88
C ILE A 113 -9.97 13.97 2.00
N ASP A 114 -9.58 14.81 2.97
CA ASP A 114 -10.16 16.13 3.15
C ASP A 114 -10.01 17.02 1.91
N LYS A 115 -8.81 17.08 1.33
CA LYS A 115 -8.50 17.96 0.20
C LYS A 115 -9.02 17.49 -1.15
N MET A 116 -9.15 16.18 -1.34
CA MET A 116 -9.51 15.60 -2.63
C MET A 116 -11.00 15.25 -2.74
N THR A 117 -11.73 15.24 -1.64
CA THR A 117 -13.18 14.96 -1.65
C THR A 117 -13.91 15.95 -2.56
N GLY A 118 -14.76 15.43 -3.43
CA GLY A 118 -15.49 16.20 -4.44
C GLY A 118 -14.78 16.36 -5.78
N GLN A 119 -13.51 15.93 -5.90
CA GLN A 119 -12.82 15.93 -7.19
C GLN A 119 -13.25 14.73 -8.04
N GLN A 120 -13.40 14.93 -9.36
CA GLN A 120 -13.85 13.86 -10.28
C GLN A 120 -12.91 12.66 -10.36
N LEU A 121 -11.62 12.87 -10.11
CA LEU A 121 -10.59 11.81 -10.15
C LEU A 121 -10.34 11.14 -8.79
N PHE A 122 -11.16 11.48 -7.78
CA PHE A 122 -10.98 10.96 -6.44
C PHE A 122 -12.19 10.16 -5.97
N ALA A 123 -11.92 9.05 -5.29
CA ALA A 123 -12.94 8.29 -4.58
C ALA A 123 -12.37 7.84 -3.22
N HIS A 124 -13.23 7.83 -2.21
CA HIS A 124 -12.94 7.34 -0.88
C HIS A 124 -13.94 6.25 -0.49
N VAL A 125 -13.42 5.15 0.03
CA VAL A 125 -14.22 4.04 0.57
C VAL A 125 -13.79 3.83 2.01
N ASN A 126 -14.73 3.95 2.94
CA ASN A 126 -14.51 3.63 4.34
C ASN A 126 -15.01 2.20 4.63
N LEU A 127 -14.11 1.33 5.08
CA LEU A 127 -14.43 -0.03 5.48
C LEU A 127 -14.77 -0.03 6.97
N ILE A 128 -16.05 -0.23 7.29
CA ILE A 128 -16.58 -0.09 8.65
C ILE A 128 -16.33 -1.36 9.49
N ARG A 129 -16.13 -2.52 8.85
CA ARG A 129 -15.98 -3.80 9.52
C ARG A 129 -14.62 -4.42 9.21
N GLY A 130 -13.86 -4.70 10.25
CA GLY A 130 -12.60 -5.45 10.14
C GLY A 130 -12.84 -6.96 10.09
N GLU A 131 -12.07 -7.65 9.27
CA GLU A 131 -11.98 -9.11 9.25
C GLU A 131 -10.77 -9.54 10.07
N ARG A 132 -10.93 -9.65 11.39
CA ARG A 132 -9.87 -10.04 12.33
C ARG A 132 -10.22 -11.34 13.04
N SER A 133 -9.22 -12.02 13.62
CA SER A 133 -9.48 -13.14 14.52
C SER A 133 -10.17 -12.63 15.81
N GLU A 134 -10.93 -13.49 16.46
CA GLU A 134 -11.63 -13.16 17.72
C GLU A 134 -10.67 -12.58 18.76
N LEU A 135 -9.47 -13.16 18.92
CA LEU A 135 -8.45 -12.65 19.82
C LEU A 135 -7.97 -11.24 19.44
N SER A 136 -7.75 -10.99 18.15
CA SER A 136 -7.31 -9.69 17.65
C SER A 136 -8.38 -8.61 17.85
N GLU A 137 -9.65 -8.96 17.71
CA GLU A 137 -10.78 -8.05 17.93
C GLU A 137 -10.91 -7.71 19.42
N ILE A 138 -10.82 -8.70 20.28
CA ILE A 138 -10.83 -8.49 21.73
C ILE A 138 -9.67 -7.61 22.17
N ALA A 139 -8.46 -7.89 21.71
CA ALA A 139 -7.28 -7.11 22.04
C ALA A 139 -7.38 -5.65 21.59
N SER A 140 -7.87 -5.42 20.37
CA SER A 140 -8.08 -4.06 19.83
C SER A 140 -9.11 -3.23 20.60
N ASN A 141 -10.07 -3.90 21.27
CA ASN A 141 -11.10 -3.22 22.05
C ASN A 141 -10.73 -2.99 23.51
N LEU A 142 -9.78 -3.76 24.05
CA LEU A 142 -9.45 -3.74 25.47
C LEU A 142 -8.08 -3.14 25.81
N LEU A 143 -7.16 -3.06 24.85
CA LEU A 143 -5.79 -2.59 25.01
C LEU A 143 -5.54 -1.28 24.26
#